data_f474b51feafa74192a1e64a5fadf8314
#
_entry.id   f474b51feafa74192a1e64a5fadf8314
#
_cell.length_a   1.000
_cell.length_b   1.000
_cell.length_c   1.000
_cell.angle_alpha   90.00
_cell.angle_beta   90.00
_cell.angle_gamma   90.00
#
_symmetry.space_group_name_H-M   'P 1'
#
loop_
_entity.id
_entity.type
_entity.pdbx_description
1 polymer ?
#
loop_
_entity_poly.entity_id
_entity_poly.type
_entity_poly.pdbx_seq_one_letter_code
_entity_poly.pdbx_strand_id
1 'polypeptide(L)'
;MKKLFLVIMALSLLLVTGCGKESLSSQEQGSGYTVVDARGKKITFASAPKRIVCLNYSATDILTDLIPTERIIATDMWAREEDLSNCYEKLKGIPVCENNPEQIMKFNPDLVILTEGRANELADTLDSVGVKTCVLRQPKTIQEIPDYIKIVGEVADTKAAADSLAEKVAAYLKASTEGQKIESVLLIHPNGGIGQKGSMPASICEACNIENLAAKYDFPQSSYLSKEQIIAMNPQRIIVLDWSFGGQHKNAEIRKEEILNDPSYQTVSAVQTGKVVIVPMKYMHCSSQYVMKNLEELKRIMRTTL
;
A
#
# COMPACT_ATOMS: atom_id res chain seq x y z
N MET A 1 -71.02 -30.36 -43.33
CA MET A 1 -70.66 -29.07 -42.78
C MET A 1 -69.69 -29.13 -41.59
N LYS A 2 -69.42 -30.27 -40.97
CA LYS A 2 -68.46 -30.38 -39.82
C LYS A 2 -66.97 -30.57 -40.18
N LYS A 3 -66.65 -30.89 -41.44
CA LYS A 3 -65.26 -31.10 -41.89
C LYS A 3 -64.60 -29.86 -42.51
N LEU A 4 -65.38 -28.82 -42.80
CA LEU A 4 -64.85 -27.56 -43.35
C LEU A 4 -64.36 -26.58 -42.24
N PHE A 5 -64.87 -26.72 -41.01
CA PHE A 5 -64.48 -25.91 -39.91
C PHE A 5 -63.11 -26.30 -39.27
N LEU A 6 -62.66 -27.54 -39.46
CA LEU A 6 -61.41 -28.06 -38.92
C LEU A 6 -60.18 -27.67 -39.76
N VAL A 7 -60.38 -27.34 -41.04
CA VAL A 7 -59.29 -26.94 -41.96
C VAL A 7 -58.98 -25.45 -41.82
N ILE A 8 -59.94 -24.62 -41.40
CA ILE A 8 -59.77 -23.20 -41.23
C ILE A 8 -59.03 -22.89 -39.83
N MET A 9 -59.20 -23.77 -38.84
CA MET A 9 -58.54 -23.63 -37.53
C MET A 9 -57.09 -24.11 -37.55
N ALA A 10 -56.67 -24.92 -38.53
CA ALA A 10 -55.28 -25.38 -38.68
C ALA A 10 -54.38 -24.39 -39.47
N LEU A 11 -54.98 -23.41 -40.19
CA LEU A 11 -54.27 -22.50 -41.07
C LEU A 11 -53.98 -21.13 -40.37
N SER A 12 -54.54 -20.90 -39.15
CA SER A 12 -54.33 -19.68 -38.39
C SER A 12 -53.19 -19.79 -37.35
N LEU A 13 -52.48 -20.93 -37.27
CA LEU A 13 -51.38 -21.16 -36.30
C LEU A 13 -49.96 -21.06 -36.89
N LEU A 14 -49.82 -20.59 -38.15
CA LEU A 14 -48.53 -20.59 -38.87
C LEU A 14 -48.01 -19.18 -39.26
N LEU A 15 -48.47 -18.11 -38.60
CA LEU A 15 -48.02 -16.74 -38.90
C LEU A 15 -47.59 -15.93 -37.65
N VAL A 16 -46.93 -16.56 -36.68
CA VAL A 16 -46.22 -15.81 -35.63
C VAL A 16 -44.83 -16.42 -35.45
N THR A 17 -44.01 -16.36 -36.50
CA THR A 17 -42.55 -16.38 -36.37
C THR A 17 -42.02 -15.04 -36.83
N GLY A 18 -42.36 -14.02 -36.07
CA GLY A 18 -41.69 -12.72 -36.09
C GLY A 18 -40.35 -12.87 -35.41
N CYS A 19 -39.27 -12.86 -36.19
CA CYS A 19 -37.90 -12.63 -35.69
C CYS A 19 -37.81 -11.28 -34.97
N GLY A 20 -38.15 -11.26 -33.70
CA GLY A 20 -37.65 -10.26 -32.76
C GLY A 20 -36.26 -10.70 -32.32
N LYS A 21 -35.18 -10.10 -32.84
CA LYS A 21 -33.89 -10.05 -32.16
C LYS A 21 -34.12 -9.26 -30.88
N GLU A 22 -34.57 -9.91 -29.83
CA GLU A 22 -34.32 -9.42 -28.49
C GLU A 22 -32.81 -9.54 -28.27
N SER A 23 -32.12 -8.41 -28.38
CA SER A 23 -30.83 -8.23 -27.76
C SER A 23 -31.06 -8.47 -26.28
N LEU A 24 -30.73 -9.66 -25.81
CA LEU A 24 -30.45 -9.93 -24.42
C LEU A 24 -29.27 -9.02 -24.04
N SER A 25 -29.56 -7.77 -23.67
CA SER A 25 -28.70 -7.04 -22.79
C SER A 25 -28.72 -7.84 -21.48
N SER A 26 -27.75 -8.72 -21.30
CA SER A 26 -27.38 -9.25 -20.02
C SER A 26 -26.98 -8.02 -19.19
N GLN A 27 -27.95 -7.40 -18.50
CA GLN A 27 -27.67 -6.68 -17.31
C GLN A 27 -27.05 -7.72 -16.37
N GLU A 28 -25.73 -7.71 -16.26
CA GLU A 28 -25.05 -8.22 -15.09
C GLU A 28 -25.62 -7.43 -13.91
N GLN A 29 -26.68 -7.95 -13.33
CA GLN A 29 -27.08 -7.60 -11.98
C GLN A 29 -25.94 -8.12 -11.09
N GLY A 30 -24.92 -7.28 -10.89
CA GLY A 30 -23.88 -7.54 -9.94
C GLY A 30 -24.54 -7.84 -8.59
N SER A 31 -24.39 -9.07 -8.11
CA SER A 31 -24.78 -9.39 -6.75
C SER A 31 -23.97 -8.48 -5.84
N GLY A 32 -24.63 -7.57 -5.11
CA GLY A 32 -23.98 -6.67 -4.17
C GLY A 32 -23.12 -7.47 -3.17
N TYR A 33 -22.07 -6.86 -2.67
CA TYR A 33 -21.15 -7.49 -1.73
C TYR A 33 -21.00 -6.65 -0.46
N THR A 34 -20.50 -7.27 0.61
CA THR A 34 -20.30 -6.62 1.90
C THR A 34 -18.89 -6.89 2.38
N VAL A 35 -18.20 -5.84 2.82
CA VAL A 35 -16.90 -5.92 3.48
C VAL A 35 -16.99 -5.44 4.92
N VAL A 36 -16.05 -5.87 5.76
CA VAL A 36 -15.93 -5.40 7.15
C VAL A 36 -14.63 -4.63 7.28
N ASP A 37 -14.70 -3.37 7.71
CA ASP A 37 -13.52 -2.51 7.87
C ASP A 37 -12.81 -2.74 9.22
N ALA A 38 -11.69 -2.03 9.45
CA ALA A 38 -10.91 -2.16 10.68
C ALA A 38 -11.65 -1.71 11.96
N ARG A 39 -12.75 -0.94 11.83
CA ARG A 39 -13.63 -0.55 12.93
C ARG A 39 -14.66 -1.65 13.27
N GLY A 40 -14.72 -2.74 12.47
CA GLY A 40 -15.77 -3.76 12.54
C GLY A 40 -17.08 -3.33 11.85
N LYS A 41 -17.08 -2.21 11.12
CA LYS A 41 -18.24 -1.72 10.39
C LYS A 41 -18.48 -2.54 9.12
N LYS A 42 -19.72 -2.99 8.92
CA LYS A 42 -20.17 -3.61 7.67
C LYS A 42 -20.52 -2.54 6.63
N ILE A 43 -19.90 -2.64 5.45
CA ILE A 43 -20.10 -1.72 4.33
C ILE A 43 -20.63 -2.54 3.17
N THR A 44 -21.85 -2.21 2.72
CA THR A 44 -22.50 -2.91 1.60
C THR A 44 -22.41 -2.08 0.32
N PHE A 45 -21.99 -2.71 -0.74
CA PHE A 45 -21.89 -2.17 -2.08
C PHE A 45 -22.89 -2.86 -3.01
N ALA A 46 -23.63 -2.08 -3.80
CA ALA A 46 -24.48 -2.62 -4.85
C ALA A 46 -23.67 -3.01 -6.10
N SER A 47 -22.53 -2.37 -6.31
CA SER A 47 -21.58 -2.61 -7.38
C SER A 47 -20.20 -2.08 -6.99
N ALA A 48 -19.18 -2.42 -7.75
CA ALA A 48 -17.81 -1.92 -7.56
C ALA A 48 -17.76 -0.38 -7.50
N PRO A 49 -17.05 0.23 -6.52
CA PRO A 49 -16.89 1.68 -6.43
C PRO A 49 -16.23 2.24 -7.69
N LYS A 50 -16.73 3.36 -8.18
CA LYS A 50 -16.22 4.02 -9.40
C LYS A 50 -15.53 5.36 -9.13
N ARG A 51 -15.74 5.93 -7.95
CA ARG A 51 -15.23 7.24 -7.57
C ARG A 51 -14.59 7.17 -6.18
N ILE A 52 -13.36 6.65 -6.16
CA ILE A 52 -12.63 6.36 -4.92
C ILE A 52 -11.74 7.55 -4.57
N VAL A 53 -11.94 8.12 -3.38
CA VAL A 53 -10.95 8.96 -2.72
C VAL A 53 -10.14 8.06 -1.80
N CYS A 54 -8.85 7.88 -2.09
CA CYS A 54 -8.00 6.99 -1.31
C CYS A 54 -6.96 7.78 -0.50
N LEU A 55 -7.20 7.94 0.80
CA LEU A 55 -6.33 8.62 1.76
C LEU A 55 -5.51 7.59 2.55
N ASN A 56 -4.99 6.60 1.84
CA ASN A 56 -4.14 5.53 2.33
C ASN A 56 -3.18 5.16 1.20
N TYR A 57 -1.94 5.67 1.24
CA TYR A 57 -0.97 5.49 0.17
C TYR A 57 -0.67 4.03 -0.16
N SER A 58 -0.67 3.14 0.84
CA SER A 58 -0.44 1.70 0.63
C SER A 58 -1.60 1.04 -0.13
N ALA A 59 -2.85 1.40 0.21
CA ALA A 59 -4.01 0.95 -0.55
C ALA A 59 -4.02 1.57 -1.96
N THR A 60 -3.60 2.83 -2.10
CA THR A 60 -3.45 3.49 -3.41
C THR A 60 -2.45 2.73 -4.29
N ASP A 61 -1.29 2.36 -3.76
CA ASP A 61 -0.30 1.51 -4.45
C ASP A 61 -0.96 0.22 -4.98
N ILE A 62 -1.71 -0.48 -4.14
CA ILE A 62 -2.37 -1.74 -4.50
C ILE A 62 -3.46 -1.52 -5.55
N LEU A 63 -4.30 -0.50 -5.37
CA LEU A 63 -5.39 -0.17 -6.28
C LEU A 63 -4.88 0.12 -7.70
N THR A 64 -3.71 0.76 -7.86
CA THR A 64 -3.16 1.06 -9.19
C THR A 64 -2.85 -0.17 -10.05
N ASP A 65 -2.77 -1.36 -9.45
CA ASP A 65 -2.58 -2.63 -10.16
C ASP A 65 -3.87 -3.47 -10.24
N LEU A 66 -4.89 -3.13 -9.44
CA LEU A 66 -6.14 -3.90 -9.39
C LEU A 66 -7.30 -3.27 -10.17
N ILE A 67 -7.30 -1.94 -10.36
CA ILE A 67 -8.38 -1.21 -11.00
C ILE A 67 -7.85 -0.18 -12.02
N PRO A 68 -8.67 0.23 -12.99
CA PRO A 68 -8.37 1.39 -13.82
C PRO A 68 -8.15 2.63 -12.95
N THR A 69 -7.06 3.36 -13.21
CA THR A 69 -6.59 4.49 -12.38
C THR A 69 -7.63 5.62 -12.33
N GLU A 70 -8.47 5.73 -13.35
CA GLU A 70 -9.56 6.71 -13.46
C GLU A 70 -10.64 6.56 -12.37
N ARG A 71 -10.70 5.39 -11.72
CA ARG A 71 -11.56 5.18 -10.54
C ARG A 71 -10.99 5.83 -9.27
N ILE A 72 -9.71 6.16 -9.23
CA ILE A 72 -9.05 6.89 -8.14
C ILE A 72 -9.13 8.37 -8.47
N ILE A 73 -10.11 9.07 -7.90
CA ILE A 73 -10.40 10.47 -8.23
C ILE A 73 -9.63 11.49 -7.39
N ALA A 74 -9.11 11.07 -6.25
CA ALA A 74 -8.16 11.83 -5.44
C ALA A 74 -7.41 10.88 -4.49
N THR A 75 -6.22 11.31 -4.06
CA THR A 75 -5.37 10.54 -3.14
C THR A 75 -4.70 11.45 -2.11
N ASP A 76 -4.05 10.88 -1.10
CA ASP A 76 -3.26 11.65 -0.14
C ASP A 76 -1.95 12.17 -0.76
N MET A 77 -1.32 13.12 -0.07
CA MET A 77 -0.06 13.72 -0.50
C MET A 77 1.08 12.69 -0.55
N TRP A 78 1.07 11.67 0.33
CA TRP A 78 2.14 10.67 0.41
C TRP A 78 2.23 9.82 -0.85
N ALA A 79 1.08 9.46 -1.43
CA ALA A 79 1.01 8.73 -2.69
C ALA A 79 1.53 9.55 -3.89
N ARG A 80 1.67 10.89 -3.74
CA ARG A 80 2.13 11.83 -4.77
C ARG A 80 3.59 12.24 -4.60
N GLU A 81 4.27 11.77 -3.58
CA GLU A 81 5.69 12.03 -3.36
C GLU A 81 6.54 10.91 -3.96
N GLU A 82 7.46 11.25 -4.86
CA GLU A 82 8.28 10.28 -5.62
C GLU A 82 9.12 9.37 -4.71
N ASP A 83 9.66 9.92 -3.61
CA ASP A 83 10.52 9.19 -2.68
C ASP A 83 9.75 8.31 -1.69
N LEU A 84 8.45 8.50 -1.59
CA LEU A 84 7.57 7.75 -0.68
C LEU A 84 6.68 6.75 -1.41
N SER A 85 6.21 7.12 -2.61
CA SER A 85 5.28 6.32 -3.41
C SER A 85 6.00 5.49 -4.46
N ASN A 86 5.56 4.26 -4.62
CA ASN A 86 6.01 3.39 -5.70
C ASN A 86 5.15 3.54 -6.97
N CYS A 87 3.98 4.16 -6.86
CA CYS A 87 3.04 4.37 -7.97
C CYS A 87 2.92 5.83 -8.41
N TYR A 88 3.84 6.71 -7.97
CA TYR A 88 3.85 8.14 -8.27
C TYR A 88 3.56 8.46 -9.75
N GLU A 89 4.25 7.78 -10.69
CA GLU A 89 4.07 7.97 -12.12
C GLU A 89 2.65 7.65 -12.60
N LYS A 90 2.03 6.58 -12.06
CA LYS A 90 0.67 6.17 -12.39
C LYS A 90 -0.39 7.16 -11.91
N LEU A 91 -0.05 7.95 -10.90
CA LEU A 91 -0.96 8.92 -10.27
C LEU A 91 -0.82 10.33 -10.84
N LYS A 92 0.00 10.56 -11.87
CA LYS A 92 0.13 11.87 -12.51
C LYS A 92 -1.23 12.36 -12.98
N GLY A 93 -1.59 13.58 -12.56
CA GLY A 93 -2.88 14.20 -12.88
C GLY A 93 -4.01 13.90 -11.88
N ILE A 94 -3.85 12.94 -10.98
CA ILE A 94 -4.83 12.70 -9.91
C ILE A 94 -4.64 13.75 -8.81
N PRO A 95 -5.70 14.46 -8.39
CA PRO A 95 -5.61 15.48 -7.35
C PRO A 95 -5.18 14.93 -5.99
N VAL A 96 -4.47 15.77 -5.23
CA VAL A 96 -4.25 15.53 -3.80
C VAL A 96 -5.45 16.02 -3.02
N CYS A 97 -5.89 15.24 -2.03
CA CYS A 97 -6.93 15.60 -1.09
C CYS A 97 -6.41 15.47 0.34
N GLU A 98 -6.70 16.46 1.16
CA GLU A 98 -6.39 16.43 2.59
C GLU A 98 -7.45 15.66 3.38
N ASN A 99 -7.11 15.29 4.62
CA ASN A 99 -8.03 14.68 5.58
C ASN A 99 -9.08 15.70 6.10
N ASN A 100 -9.82 16.29 5.16
CA ASN A 100 -10.83 17.31 5.43
C ASN A 100 -12.18 16.92 4.80
N PRO A 101 -13.27 16.78 5.59
CA PRO A 101 -14.58 16.34 5.08
C PRO A 101 -15.09 17.20 3.92
N GLU A 102 -14.95 18.52 4.00
CA GLU A 102 -15.46 19.44 2.97
C GLU A 102 -14.70 19.28 1.65
N GLN A 103 -13.39 19.08 1.71
CA GLN A 103 -12.57 18.81 0.52
C GLN A 103 -12.93 17.46 -0.10
N ILE A 104 -13.07 16.42 0.72
CA ILE A 104 -13.46 15.08 0.27
C ILE A 104 -14.81 15.12 -0.44
N MET A 105 -15.80 15.77 0.15
CA MET A 105 -17.15 15.88 -0.43
C MET A 105 -17.20 16.59 -1.78
N LYS A 106 -16.29 17.54 -2.05
CA LYS A 106 -16.18 18.20 -3.37
C LYS A 106 -15.86 17.24 -4.51
N PHE A 107 -15.20 16.13 -4.22
CA PHE A 107 -14.94 15.08 -5.21
C PHE A 107 -16.15 14.20 -5.49
N ASN A 108 -17.24 14.30 -4.69
CA ASN A 108 -18.42 13.46 -4.79
C ASN A 108 -18.05 11.95 -4.90
N PRO A 109 -17.32 11.40 -3.90
CA PRO A 109 -16.89 10.00 -3.92
C PRO A 109 -18.05 9.05 -3.64
N ASP A 110 -17.99 7.84 -4.21
CA ASP A 110 -18.83 6.73 -3.80
C ASP A 110 -18.16 5.82 -2.76
N LEU A 111 -16.85 6.02 -2.55
CA LEU A 111 -16.06 5.39 -1.49
C LEU A 111 -14.88 6.29 -1.07
N VAL A 112 -14.66 6.38 0.24
CA VAL A 112 -13.44 6.97 0.82
C VAL A 112 -12.69 5.88 1.58
N ILE A 113 -11.44 5.62 1.20
CA ILE A 113 -10.55 4.69 1.90
C ILE A 113 -9.63 5.47 2.81
N LEU A 114 -9.55 5.06 4.07
CA LEU A 114 -8.84 5.74 5.14
C LEU A 114 -7.91 4.78 5.89
N THR A 115 -6.91 5.32 6.59
CA THR A 115 -6.03 4.54 7.47
C THR A 115 -6.56 4.54 8.90
N GLU A 116 -6.55 3.39 9.59
CA GLU A 116 -6.93 3.25 11.01
C GLU A 116 -6.15 4.23 11.91
N GLY A 117 -6.79 4.68 12.96
CA GLY A 117 -6.24 5.60 13.96
C GLY A 117 -6.90 6.97 13.88
N ARG A 118 -6.12 8.03 13.63
CA ARG A 118 -6.63 9.42 13.59
C ARG A 118 -7.75 9.66 12.56
N ALA A 119 -7.84 8.81 11.54
CA ALA A 119 -8.88 8.94 10.52
C ALA A 119 -10.24 8.33 10.93
N ASN A 120 -10.36 7.69 12.10
CA ASN A 120 -11.63 7.12 12.53
C ASN A 120 -12.70 8.22 12.74
N GLU A 121 -12.36 9.33 13.37
CA GLU A 121 -13.27 10.47 13.56
C GLU A 121 -13.70 11.09 12.23
N LEU A 122 -12.77 11.19 11.27
CA LEU A 122 -13.07 11.63 9.91
C LEU A 122 -14.05 10.67 9.22
N ALA A 123 -13.82 9.37 9.36
CA ALA A 123 -14.70 8.35 8.81
C ALA A 123 -16.12 8.44 9.38
N ASP A 124 -16.26 8.60 10.71
CA ASP A 124 -17.55 8.74 11.36
C ASP A 124 -18.29 10.01 10.93
N THR A 125 -17.54 11.11 10.74
CA THR A 125 -18.09 12.37 10.22
C THR A 125 -18.63 12.19 8.80
N LEU A 126 -17.86 11.58 7.90
CA LEU A 126 -18.28 11.33 6.51
C LEU A 126 -19.46 10.36 6.44
N ASP A 127 -19.45 9.30 7.24
CA ASP A 127 -20.56 8.35 7.34
C ASP A 127 -21.87 9.03 7.79
N SER A 128 -21.79 9.98 8.72
CA SER A 128 -22.97 10.72 9.23
C SER A 128 -23.66 11.56 8.16
N VAL A 129 -22.94 11.95 7.11
CA VAL A 129 -23.47 12.71 5.96
C VAL A 129 -23.70 11.82 4.71
N GLY A 130 -23.64 10.50 4.87
CA GLY A 130 -23.98 9.53 3.83
C GLY A 130 -22.87 9.18 2.85
N VAL A 131 -21.64 9.61 3.10
CA VAL A 131 -20.45 9.21 2.31
C VAL A 131 -19.95 7.87 2.83
N LYS A 132 -19.83 6.86 1.97
CA LYS A 132 -19.30 5.56 2.39
C LYS A 132 -17.82 5.65 2.70
N THR A 133 -17.43 5.17 3.87
CA THR A 133 -16.01 5.07 4.27
C THR A 133 -15.60 3.64 4.53
N CYS A 134 -14.35 3.32 4.24
CA CYS A 134 -13.71 2.07 4.60
C CYS A 134 -12.38 2.37 5.27
N VAL A 135 -12.25 2.04 6.55
CA VAL A 135 -11.01 2.22 7.32
C VAL A 135 -10.20 0.93 7.27
N LEU A 136 -8.96 1.03 6.82
CA LEU A 136 -8.05 -0.11 6.67
C LEU A 136 -6.91 -0.04 7.70
N ARG A 137 -6.60 -1.19 8.29
CA ARG A 137 -5.42 -1.36 9.13
C ARG A 137 -4.22 -1.67 8.25
N GLN A 138 -3.17 -0.86 8.33
CA GLN A 138 -1.95 -1.10 7.57
C GLN A 138 -1.15 -2.29 8.13
N PRO A 139 -0.48 -3.05 7.25
CA PRO A 139 0.48 -4.08 7.65
C PRO A 139 1.59 -3.51 8.53
N LYS A 140 1.94 -4.23 9.58
CA LYS A 140 3.09 -3.91 10.44
C LYS A 140 4.37 -4.56 9.96
N THR A 141 4.23 -5.68 9.24
CA THR A 141 5.35 -6.45 8.68
C THR A 141 5.06 -6.83 7.24
N ILE A 142 6.10 -7.19 6.48
CA ILE A 142 5.92 -7.61 5.08
C ILE A 142 5.11 -8.91 4.96
N GLN A 143 5.09 -9.75 5.99
CA GLN A 143 4.33 -10.99 6.00
C GLN A 143 2.81 -10.76 5.99
N GLU A 144 2.35 -9.60 6.43
CA GLU A 144 0.92 -9.22 6.44
C GLU A 144 0.48 -8.61 5.10
N ILE A 145 1.41 -8.28 4.19
CA ILE A 145 1.09 -7.63 2.91
C ILE A 145 0.15 -8.47 2.03
N PRO A 146 0.34 -9.80 1.86
CA PRO A 146 -0.56 -10.59 1.04
C PRO A 146 -2.03 -10.51 1.49
N ASP A 147 -2.28 -10.57 2.79
CA ASP A 147 -3.64 -10.46 3.32
C ASP A 147 -4.20 -9.05 3.16
N TYR A 148 -3.36 -8.03 3.30
CA TYR A 148 -3.76 -6.65 3.05
C TYR A 148 -4.16 -6.41 1.59
N ILE A 149 -3.43 -6.99 0.62
CA ILE A 149 -3.78 -6.96 -0.81
C ILE A 149 -5.18 -7.56 -1.04
N LYS A 150 -5.49 -8.70 -0.41
CA LYS A 150 -6.82 -9.33 -0.51
C LYS A 150 -7.93 -8.43 0.02
N ILE A 151 -7.70 -7.81 1.20
CA ILE A 151 -8.67 -6.87 1.80
C ILE A 151 -8.93 -5.69 0.86
N VAL A 152 -7.89 -5.07 0.29
CA VAL A 152 -8.04 -3.97 -0.68
C VAL A 152 -8.80 -4.43 -1.93
N GLY A 153 -8.52 -5.64 -2.41
CA GLY A 153 -9.23 -6.24 -3.54
C GLY A 153 -10.71 -6.52 -3.27
N GLU A 154 -11.05 -6.96 -2.07
CA GLU A 154 -12.45 -7.11 -1.65
C GLU A 154 -13.19 -5.79 -1.63
N VAL A 155 -12.55 -4.72 -1.11
CA VAL A 155 -13.12 -3.37 -1.10
C VAL A 155 -13.36 -2.83 -2.51
N ALA A 156 -12.47 -3.13 -3.44
CA ALA A 156 -12.53 -2.64 -4.83
C ALA A 156 -13.34 -3.54 -5.78
N ASP A 157 -13.88 -4.67 -5.28
CA ASP A 157 -14.57 -5.71 -6.09
C ASP A 157 -13.65 -6.34 -7.15
N THR A 158 -12.43 -6.68 -6.75
CA THR A 158 -11.41 -7.28 -7.64
C THR A 158 -10.75 -8.51 -7.01
N LYS A 159 -11.55 -9.28 -6.26
CA LYS A 159 -11.05 -10.40 -5.43
C LYS A 159 -10.10 -11.34 -6.19
N ALA A 160 -10.46 -11.81 -7.39
CA ALA A 160 -9.65 -12.77 -8.13
C ALA A 160 -8.27 -12.20 -8.52
N ALA A 161 -8.22 -10.93 -8.95
CA ALA A 161 -6.96 -10.26 -9.27
C ALA A 161 -6.11 -10.03 -8.02
N ALA A 162 -6.75 -9.65 -6.91
CA ALA A 162 -6.08 -9.46 -5.63
C ALA A 162 -5.54 -10.77 -5.06
N ASP A 163 -6.29 -11.87 -5.13
CA ASP A 163 -5.82 -13.18 -4.69
C ASP A 163 -4.57 -13.61 -5.49
N SER A 164 -4.59 -13.46 -6.82
CA SER A 164 -3.42 -13.76 -7.67
C SER A 164 -2.20 -12.89 -7.34
N LEU A 165 -2.42 -11.58 -7.10
CA LEU A 165 -1.34 -10.65 -6.71
C LEU A 165 -0.77 -11.01 -5.33
N ALA A 166 -1.64 -11.33 -4.37
CA ALA A 166 -1.26 -11.73 -3.03
C ALA A 166 -0.43 -13.02 -3.02
N GLU A 167 -0.83 -14.03 -3.81
CA GLU A 167 -0.08 -15.27 -3.97
C GLU A 167 1.32 -15.03 -4.54
N LYS A 168 1.43 -14.18 -5.57
CA LYS A 168 2.72 -13.78 -6.15
C LYS A 168 3.62 -13.12 -5.11
N VAL A 169 3.09 -12.19 -4.31
CA VAL A 169 3.85 -11.52 -3.25
C VAL A 169 4.27 -12.52 -2.17
N ALA A 170 3.36 -13.39 -1.71
CA ALA A 170 3.65 -14.41 -0.70
C ALA A 170 4.76 -15.37 -1.14
N ALA A 171 4.70 -15.85 -2.39
CA ALA A 171 5.73 -16.73 -2.96
C ALA A 171 7.09 -16.04 -3.01
N TYR A 172 7.14 -14.77 -3.44
CA TYR A 172 8.36 -13.99 -3.47
C TYR A 172 8.95 -13.79 -2.06
N LEU A 173 8.13 -13.39 -1.09
CA LEU A 173 8.58 -13.15 0.28
C LEU A 173 9.14 -14.43 0.92
N LYS A 174 8.51 -15.58 0.68
CA LYS A 174 9.02 -16.87 1.15
C LYS A 174 10.41 -17.18 0.59
N ALA A 175 10.63 -16.96 -0.71
CA ALA A 175 11.93 -17.19 -1.34
C ALA A 175 12.98 -16.16 -0.91
N SER A 176 12.60 -14.95 -0.51
CA SER A 176 13.54 -13.86 -0.18
C SER A 176 14.22 -14.03 1.19
N THR A 177 13.64 -14.80 2.12
CA THR A 177 14.18 -15.00 3.47
C THR A 177 15.28 -16.06 3.57
N GLU A 178 15.58 -16.75 2.47
CA GLU A 178 16.63 -17.77 2.43
C GLU A 178 18.01 -17.12 2.24
N GLY A 179 18.95 -17.37 3.16
CA GLY A 179 20.33 -16.90 3.05
C GLY A 179 21.01 -16.61 4.38
N GLN A 180 22.32 -16.37 4.34
CA GLN A 180 23.10 -15.96 5.50
C GLN A 180 23.00 -14.44 5.70
N LYS A 181 23.04 -13.99 6.96
CA LYS A 181 23.12 -12.55 7.29
C LYS A 181 24.38 -11.96 6.68
N ILE A 182 24.21 -10.89 5.92
CA ILE A 182 25.27 -10.26 5.14
C ILE A 182 26.06 -9.28 6.02
N GLU A 183 25.37 -8.45 6.79
CA GLU A 183 25.95 -7.29 7.47
C GLU A 183 25.04 -6.81 8.62
N SER A 184 25.64 -6.27 9.68
CA SER A 184 24.88 -5.59 10.74
C SER A 184 24.65 -4.13 10.38
N VAL A 185 23.40 -3.68 10.50
CA VAL A 185 22.99 -2.31 10.16
C VAL A 185 22.30 -1.62 11.32
N LEU A 186 22.35 -0.30 11.26
CA LEU A 186 21.50 0.57 12.06
C LEU A 186 20.74 1.51 11.13
N LEU A 187 19.42 1.58 11.33
CA LEU A 187 18.54 2.50 10.60
C LEU A 187 18.43 3.81 11.39
N ILE A 188 18.58 4.93 10.71
CA ILE A 188 18.40 6.27 11.29
C ILE A 188 17.33 7.00 10.49
N HIS A 189 16.22 7.29 11.17
CA HIS A 189 15.10 8.04 10.61
C HIS A 189 15.05 9.46 11.19
N PRO A 190 14.79 10.51 10.40
CA PRO A 190 14.73 11.88 10.90
C PRO A 190 13.74 12.10 12.04
N ASN A 191 12.64 11.37 12.05
CA ASN A 191 11.57 11.50 13.06
C ASN A 191 11.62 10.40 14.15
N GLY A 192 12.79 9.78 14.38
CA GLY A 192 12.87 8.57 15.18
C GLY A 192 12.38 7.34 14.41
N GLY A 193 12.36 6.20 15.09
CA GLY A 193 12.04 4.94 14.42
C GLY A 193 13.30 4.31 13.80
N ILE A 194 13.73 3.25 14.43
CA ILE A 194 15.02 2.59 14.17
C ILE A 194 14.81 1.15 13.70
N GLY A 195 13.60 0.83 13.26
CA GLY A 195 13.25 -0.53 12.86
C GLY A 195 13.17 -1.50 14.03
N GLN A 196 12.41 -1.16 15.07
CA GLN A 196 12.20 -2.02 16.23
C GLN A 196 11.61 -3.37 15.81
N LYS A 197 11.81 -4.37 16.65
CA LYS A 197 11.26 -5.71 16.45
C LYS A 197 9.75 -5.65 16.13
N GLY A 198 9.33 -6.39 15.11
CA GLY A 198 7.92 -6.44 14.68
C GLY A 198 7.46 -5.19 13.90
N SER A 199 8.39 -4.36 13.41
CA SER A 199 8.09 -3.25 12.52
C SER A 199 8.30 -3.61 11.05
N MET A 200 7.73 -2.80 10.14
CA MET A 200 7.95 -2.96 8.70
C MET A 200 9.44 -2.90 8.32
N PRO A 201 10.24 -1.90 8.77
CA PRO A 201 11.66 -1.88 8.46
C PRO A 201 12.43 -3.07 9.00
N ALA A 202 12.08 -3.59 10.19
CA ALA A 202 12.73 -4.79 10.73
C ALA A 202 12.47 -6.03 9.86
N SER A 203 11.23 -6.23 9.42
CA SER A 203 10.86 -7.35 8.56
C SER A 203 11.46 -7.25 7.16
N ILE A 204 11.65 -6.04 6.63
CA ILE A 204 12.36 -5.77 5.37
C ILE A 204 13.85 -6.14 5.51
N CYS A 205 14.50 -5.70 6.60
CA CYS A 205 15.88 -6.09 6.86
C CYS A 205 16.05 -7.61 6.92
N GLU A 206 15.13 -8.31 7.60
CA GLU A 206 15.15 -9.77 7.71
C GLU A 206 15.03 -10.43 6.32
N ALA A 207 14.13 -9.97 5.46
CA ALA A 207 13.98 -10.48 4.09
C ALA A 207 15.18 -10.17 3.17
N CYS A 208 15.98 -9.18 3.52
CA CYS A 208 17.23 -8.86 2.83
C CYS A 208 18.46 -9.57 3.43
N ASN A 209 18.28 -10.43 4.43
CA ASN A 209 19.37 -11.03 5.22
C ASN A 209 20.29 -9.99 5.88
N ILE A 210 19.74 -8.87 6.28
CA ILE A 210 20.42 -7.79 6.96
C ILE A 210 20.12 -7.90 8.46
N GLU A 211 21.17 -7.86 9.28
CA GLU A 211 21.00 -7.84 10.73
C GLU A 211 20.71 -6.43 11.23
N ASN A 212 19.43 -6.10 11.46
CA ASN A 212 19.08 -4.83 12.08
C ASN A 212 19.37 -4.88 13.58
N LEU A 213 20.37 -4.11 14.03
CA LEU A 213 20.82 -4.09 15.43
C LEU A 213 19.73 -3.59 16.38
N ALA A 214 18.93 -2.61 15.96
CA ALA A 214 17.86 -2.07 16.79
C ALA A 214 16.75 -3.09 17.08
N ALA A 215 16.56 -4.10 16.23
CA ALA A 215 15.57 -5.15 16.45
C ALA A 215 15.96 -6.15 17.56
N LYS A 216 17.21 -6.09 18.05
CA LYS A 216 17.70 -6.91 19.17
C LYS A 216 17.32 -6.33 20.54
N TYR A 217 16.93 -5.06 20.59
CA TYR A 217 16.62 -4.34 21.81
C TYR A 217 15.13 -4.03 21.86
N ASP A 218 14.58 -3.96 23.06
CA ASP A 218 13.19 -3.59 23.30
C ASP A 218 13.10 -2.05 23.46
N PHE A 219 13.15 -1.35 22.34
CA PHE A 219 12.97 0.10 22.30
C PHE A 219 11.49 0.46 22.11
N PRO A 220 11.00 1.49 22.81
CA PRO A 220 9.70 2.07 22.53
C PRO A 220 9.58 2.51 21.05
N GLN A 221 8.36 2.51 20.51
CA GLN A 221 8.12 3.11 19.20
C GLN A 221 8.55 4.57 19.20
N SER A 222 9.07 5.05 18.08
CA SER A 222 9.59 6.42 17.94
C SER A 222 10.80 6.77 18.82
N SER A 223 11.57 5.77 19.25
CA SER A 223 12.82 6.01 19.98
C SER A 223 13.86 6.66 19.07
N TYR A 224 14.60 7.61 19.66
CA TYR A 224 15.84 8.11 19.10
C TYR A 224 17.00 7.43 19.82
N LEU A 225 18.00 7.00 19.07
CA LEU A 225 19.24 6.50 19.67
C LEU A 225 20.15 7.66 20.03
N SER A 226 20.72 7.61 21.24
CA SER A 226 21.81 8.51 21.62
C SER A 226 23.09 8.15 20.86
N LYS A 227 24.04 9.08 20.82
CA LYS A 227 25.36 8.83 20.21
C LYS A 227 26.05 7.64 20.87
N GLU A 228 25.98 7.55 22.18
CA GLU A 228 26.58 6.48 22.99
C GLU A 228 25.97 5.11 22.64
N GLN A 229 24.67 5.06 22.41
CA GLN A 229 23.99 3.83 21.98
C GLN A 229 24.45 3.41 20.58
N ILE A 230 24.57 4.34 19.63
CA ILE A 230 25.06 4.07 18.27
C ILE A 230 26.50 3.55 18.32
N ILE A 231 27.38 4.20 19.13
CA ILE A 231 28.77 3.79 19.30
C ILE A 231 28.84 2.39 19.94
N ALA A 232 28.06 2.14 20.97
CA ALA A 232 28.04 0.83 21.66
C ALA A 232 27.52 -0.29 20.75
N MET A 233 26.58 -0.02 19.87
CA MET A 233 26.07 -1.01 18.89
C MET A 233 27.09 -1.32 17.78
N ASN A 234 27.98 -0.39 17.49
CA ASN A 234 29.04 -0.48 16.49
C ASN A 234 28.57 -1.12 15.16
N PRO A 235 27.59 -0.54 14.45
CA PRO A 235 27.09 -1.10 13.20
C PRO A 235 28.16 -1.14 12.12
N GLN A 236 28.13 -2.18 11.28
CA GLN A 236 28.97 -2.27 10.08
C GLN A 236 28.51 -1.33 8.98
N ARG A 237 27.21 -0.96 9.00
CA ARG A 237 26.62 0.04 8.09
C ARG A 237 25.58 0.88 8.83
N ILE A 238 25.51 2.16 8.50
CA ILE A 238 24.43 3.05 8.90
C ILE A 238 23.61 3.38 7.65
N ILE A 239 22.30 3.17 7.75
CA ILE A 239 21.33 3.54 6.72
C ILE A 239 20.56 4.76 7.22
N VAL A 240 20.81 5.91 6.59
CA VAL A 240 20.03 7.13 6.81
C VAL A 240 18.83 7.08 5.88
N LEU A 241 17.63 7.07 6.44
CA LEU A 241 16.40 7.03 5.64
C LEU A 241 16.07 8.43 5.12
N ASP A 242 15.93 8.53 3.82
CA ASP A 242 15.53 9.77 3.19
C ASP A 242 13.99 9.90 3.23
N TRP A 243 13.55 10.81 4.09
CA TRP A 243 12.18 11.25 4.20
C TRP A 243 12.08 12.65 3.59
N SER A 244 12.04 12.71 2.28
CA SER A 244 11.95 13.97 1.57
C SER A 244 10.51 14.35 1.29
N PHE A 245 10.18 15.59 1.60
CA PHE A 245 8.93 16.22 1.24
C PHE A 245 9.22 17.36 0.29
N GLY A 246 8.51 17.41 -0.84
CA GLY A 246 8.62 18.51 -1.77
C GLY A 246 10.04 18.76 -2.29
N GLY A 247 10.84 17.69 -2.49
CA GLY A 247 12.20 17.80 -3.01
C GLY A 247 13.25 18.26 -1.99
N GLN A 248 12.97 18.23 -0.70
CA GLN A 248 13.93 18.59 0.35
C GLN A 248 14.84 17.41 0.74
N HIS A 249 15.59 16.84 -0.19
CA HIS A 249 16.54 15.74 0.05
C HIS A 249 17.69 16.09 1.01
N LYS A 250 17.87 17.38 1.32
CA LYS A 250 18.99 17.90 2.12
C LYS A 250 19.06 17.31 3.53
N ASN A 251 17.95 16.91 4.14
CA ASN A 251 17.97 16.46 5.53
C ASN A 251 18.72 15.14 5.72
N ALA A 252 18.59 14.20 4.79
CA ALA A 252 19.32 12.93 4.83
C ALA A 252 20.80 13.12 4.54
N GLU A 253 21.17 14.02 3.60
CA GLU A 253 22.55 14.38 3.31
C GLU A 253 23.21 15.07 4.51
N ILE A 254 22.57 16.08 5.10
CA ILE A 254 23.06 16.76 6.31
C ILE A 254 23.27 15.73 7.42
N ARG A 255 22.32 14.82 7.65
CA ARG A 255 22.45 13.80 8.70
C ARG A 255 23.61 12.84 8.44
N LYS A 256 23.80 12.43 7.20
CA LYS A 256 24.96 11.63 6.80
C LYS A 256 26.27 12.36 7.06
N GLU A 257 26.37 13.64 6.65
CA GLU A 257 27.56 14.46 6.89
C GLU A 257 27.84 14.67 8.37
N GLU A 258 26.82 14.94 9.18
CA GLU A 258 26.94 15.04 10.65
C GLU A 258 27.55 13.76 11.24
N ILE A 259 27.10 12.57 10.81
CA ILE A 259 27.62 11.30 11.30
C ILE A 259 29.08 11.11 10.86
N LEU A 260 29.42 11.41 9.61
CA LEU A 260 30.76 11.20 9.08
C LEU A 260 31.80 12.17 9.69
N ASN A 261 31.39 13.40 10.02
CA ASN A 261 32.30 14.47 10.49
C ASN A 261 32.36 14.60 12.02
N ASP A 262 31.45 13.96 12.77
CA ASP A 262 31.45 14.01 14.23
C ASP A 262 32.57 13.12 14.80
N PRO A 263 33.54 13.68 15.56
CA PRO A 263 34.63 12.92 16.16
C PRO A 263 34.17 11.76 17.05
N SER A 264 32.98 11.86 17.64
CA SER A 264 32.40 10.81 18.50
C SER A 264 32.14 9.51 17.77
N TYR A 265 31.88 9.56 16.45
CA TYR A 265 31.56 8.38 15.66
C TYR A 265 32.78 7.74 14.96
N GLN A 266 33.98 8.31 15.11
CA GLN A 266 35.19 7.82 14.39
C GLN A 266 35.62 6.40 14.76
N THR A 267 35.11 5.84 15.86
CA THR A 267 35.36 4.44 16.26
C THR A 267 34.30 3.48 15.71
N VAL A 268 33.22 3.99 15.11
CA VAL A 268 32.14 3.16 14.55
C VAL A 268 32.56 2.56 13.22
N SER A 269 32.44 1.24 13.09
CA SER A 269 32.86 0.50 11.90
C SER A 269 32.27 1.04 10.59
N ALA A 270 30.99 1.46 10.60
CA ALA A 270 30.33 2.06 9.43
C ALA A 270 30.99 3.37 8.98
N VAL A 271 31.47 4.18 9.93
CA VAL A 271 32.16 5.46 9.66
C VAL A 271 33.55 5.19 9.14
N GLN A 272 34.30 4.30 9.80
CA GLN A 272 35.68 3.94 9.39
C GLN A 272 35.76 3.36 7.98
N THR A 273 34.72 2.62 7.56
CA THR A 273 34.67 1.98 6.24
C THR A 273 33.89 2.79 5.21
N GLY A 274 33.39 3.99 5.57
CA GLY A 274 32.59 4.83 4.67
C GLY A 274 31.19 4.29 4.35
N LYS A 275 30.71 3.32 5.12
CA LYS A 275 29.41 2.67 4.89
C LYS A 275 28.25 3.37 5.58
N VAL A 276 28.17 4.69 5.42
CA VAL A 276 27.00 5.51 5.80
C VAL A 276 26.27 5.86 4.50
N VAL A 277 25.12 5.24 4.27
CA VAL A 277 24.38 5.33 3.01
C VAL A 277 23.01 5.95 3.21
N ILE A 278 22.51 6.66 2.20
CA ILE A 278 21.14 7.19 2.16
C ILE A 278 20.27 6.22 1.37
N VAL A 279 19.11 5.91 1.89
CA VAL A 279 18.13 5.01 1.25
C VAL A 279 16.77 5.69 1.24
N PRO A 280 16.08 5.79 0.09
CA PRO A 280 14.72 6.29 0.02
C PRO A 280 13.78 5.55 0.96
N MET A 281 12.91 6.32 1.65
CA MET A 281 11.99 5.78 2.65
C MET A 281 11.08 4.69 2.11
N LYS A 282 10.65 4.78 0.84
CA LYS A 282 9.80 3.78 0.18
C LYS A 282 10.38 2.36 0.20
N TYR A 283 11.71 2.20 0.35
CA TYR A 283 12.34 0.88 0.44
C TYR A 283 12.23 0.25 1.83
N MET A 284 11.97 1.06 2.85
CA MET A 284 11.86 0.62 4.25
C MET A 284 10.43 0.70 4.81
N HIS A 285 9.51 1.35 4.10
CA HIS A 285 8.11 1.51 4.49
C HIS A 285 7.18 1.19 3.32
N CYS A 286 7.25 -0.02 2.79
CA CYS A 286 6.39 -0.47 1.71
C CYS A 286 5.39 -1.51 2.21
N SER A 287 4.11 -1.17 2.16
CA SER A 287 3.00 -2.04 2.56
C SER A 287 2.13 -2.46 1.36
N SER A 288 2.76 -2.70 0.22
CA SER A 288 2.08 -3.05 -1.04
C SER A 288 2.88 -4.08 -1.84
N GLN A 289 2.37 -4.51 -2.99
CA GLN A 289 3.05 -5.42 -3.92
C GLN A 289 4.43 -4.92 -4.37
N TYR A 290 4.69 -3.64 -4.27
CA TYR A 290 5.99 -3.06 -4.61
C TYR A 290 7.11 -3.48 -3.64
N VAL A 291 6.78 -4.12 -2.53
CA VAL A 291 7.78 -4.72 -1.63
C VAL A 291 8.75 -5.64 -2.37
N MET A 292 8.29 -6.37 -3.38
CA MET A 292 9.15 -7.23 -4.19
C MET A 292 10.26 -6.44 -4.88
N LYS A 293 9.89 -5.34 -5.57
CA LYS A 293 10.85 -4.43 -6.23
C LYS A 293 11.78 -3.76 -5.22
N ASN A 294 11.22 -3.29 -4.11
CA ASN A 294 11.98 -2.56 -3.10
C ASN A 294 13.01 -3.44 -2.40
N LEU A 295 12.71 -4.71 -2.16
CA LEU A 295 13.67 -5.67 -1.61
C LEU A 295 14.85 -5.92 -2.58
N GLU A 296 14.58 -6.04 -3.89
CA GLU A 296 15.65 -6.18 -4.90
C GLU A 296 16.56 -4.96 -4.95
N GLU A 297 15.97 -3.76 -4.95
CA GLU A 297 16.74 -2.51 -4.94
C GLU A 297 17.56 -2.35 -3.66
N LEU A 298 17.00 -2.68 -2.52
CA LEU A 298 17.73 -2.64 -1.26
C LEU A 298 18.90 -3.63 -1.25
N LYS A 299 18.67 -4.86 -1.68
CA LYS A 299 19.74 -5.85 -1.83
C LYS A 299 20.83 -5.36 -2.80
N ARG A 300 20.47 -4.68 -3.89
CA ARG A 300 21.43 -4.09 -4.83
C ARG A 300 22.27 -2.99 -4.16
N ILE A 301 21.64 -2.07 -3.43
CA ILE A 301 22.32 -1.00 -2.69
C ILE A 301 23.30 -1.61 -1.68
N MET A 302 22.89 -2.65 -0.96
CA MET A 302 23.73 -3.29 0.04
C MET A 302 24.97 -3.97 -0.57
N ARG A 303 24.89 -4.44 -1.81
CA ARG A 303 26.02 -5.09 -2.52
C ARG A 303 26.96 -4.08 -3.18
N THR A 304 26.47 -2.96 -3.69
CA THR A 304 27.29 -2.00 -4.47
C THR A 304 28.15 -1.08 -3.62
N THR A 305 27.94 -1.06 -2.31
CA THR A 305 28.68 -0.24 -1.35
C THR A 305 29.72 -1.10 -0.58
N LEU A 306 30.09 -2.26 -1.14
CA LEU A 306 31.20 -3.10 -0.68
C LEU A 306 32.53 -2.62 -1.33
#